data_a255464cea29421fc70de27a9f110a02
#
_entry.id   a255464cea29421fc70de27a9f110a02
#
_cell.length_a   1.000
_cell.length_b   1.000
_cell.length_c   1.000
_cell.angle_alpha   90.00
_cell.angle_beta   90.00
_cell.angle_gamma   90.00
#
_symmetry.space_group_name_H-M   'P 1'
#
loop_
_entity.id
_entity.type
_entity.pdbx_description
1 polymer ?
#
loop_
_entity_poly.entity_id
_entity_poly.type
_entity_poly.pdbx_seq_one_letter_code
_entity_poly.pdbx_strand_id
1 'polypeptide(L)'
;MDKFDQQILALLRADARLPVSQIAREINLSRSAVSERIRQLEHSGVISGYHAQVAAPGQAAIKAYLELFYQGGRCEHYVELMRVFPDVRRCSGISGETDMLVYIEAASMQRFSEVRGAIENFPGMQKVKTHM
;
A
#
# COMPACT_ATOMS: atom_id res chain seq x y z
N MET A 1 21.31 -0.13 -9.46
CA MET A 1 21.28 -0.47 -8.01
C MET A 1 22.33 -1.53 -7.71
N ASP A 2 23.23 -1.21 -6.81
CA ASP A 2 24.30 -2.15 -6.47
C ASP A 2 23.95 -2.98 -5.22
N LYS A 3 24.89 -3.82 -4.81
CA LYS A 3 24.74 -4.70 -3.64
C LYS A 3 24.44 -3.94 -2.35
N PHE A 4 25.09 -2.78 -2.15
CA PHE A 4 24.88 -1.98 -0.94
C PHE A 4 23.50 -1.37 -0.90
N ASP A 5 22.99 -0.89 -2.03
CA ASP A 5 21.62 -0.37 -2.12
C ASP A 5 20.61 -1.47 -1.80
N GLN A 6 20.82 -2.67 -2.30
CA GLN A 6 19.94 -3.80 -2.01
C GLN A 6 19.95 -4.17 -0.53
N GLN A 7 21.11 -4.13 0.11
CA GLN A 7 21.23 -4.39 1.56
C GLN A 7 20.53 -3.30 2.37
N ILE A 8 20.67 -2.04 1.99
CA ILE A 8 19.98 -0.93 2.65
C ILE A 8 18.47 -1.11 2.54
N LEU A 9 17.98 -1.41 1.34
CA LEU A 9 16.56 -1.61 1.12
C LEU A 9 16.00 -2.78 1.93
N ALA A 10 16.73 -3.88 2.02
CA ALA A 10 16.31 -5.03 2.82
C ALA A 10 16.18 -4.66 4.31
N LEU A 11 17.13 -3.92 4.84
CA LEU A 11 17.11 -3.48 6.25
C LEU A 11 15.96 -2.50 6.50
N LEU A 12 15.75 -1.54 5.61
CA LEU A 12 14.67 -0.54 5.75
C LEU A 12 13.28 -1.18 5.56
N ARG A 13 13.16 -2.20 4.74
CA ARG A 13 11.90 -2.93 4.60
C ARG A 13 11.53 -3.68 5.87
N ALA A 14 12.52 -4.16 6.61
CA ALA A 14 12.28 -4.83 7.89
C ALA A 14 11.98 -3.82 9.01
N ASP A 15 12.69 -2.70 9.01
CA ASP A 15 12.51 -1.63 10.01
C ASP A 15 12.85 -0.28 9.36
N ALA A 16 11.81 0.45 8.98
CA ALA A 16 11.97 1.76 8.32
C ALA A 16 12.57 2.84 9.23
N ARG A 17 12.61 2.60 10.52
CA ARG A 17 13.20 3.54 11.49
C ARG A 17 14.61 3.13 11.96
N LEU A 18 15.20 2.15 11.32
CA LEU A 18 16.55 1.71 11.67
C LEU A 18 17.51 2.88 11.51
N PRO A 19 18.33 3.21 12.55
CA PRO A 19 19.26 4.33 12.47
C PRO A 19 20.32 4.12 11.41
N VAL A 20 20.69 5.18 10.72
CA VAL A 20 21.76 5.16 9.71
C VAL A 20 23.05 4.57 10.28
N SER A 21 23.38 4.90 11.53
CA SER A 21 24.58 4.37 12.21
C SER A 21 24.56 2.86 12.32
N GLN A 22 23.38 2.25 12.55
CA GLN A 22 23.25 0.81 12.63
C GLN A 22 23.34 0.15 11.26
N ILE A 23 22.69 0.74 10.25
CA ILE A 23 22.79 0.28 8.86
C ILE A 23 24.26 0.27 8.44
N ALA A 24 24.96 1.37 8.69
CA ALA A 24 26.37 1.52 8.33
C ALA A 24 27.24 0.42 8.94
N ARG A 25 27.00 0.07 10.20
CA ARG A 25 27.72 -1.03 10.87
C ARG A 25 27.44 -2.37 10.22
N GLU A 26 26.18 -2.64 9.88
CA GLU A 26 25.79 -3.93 9.33
C GLU A 26 26.33 -4.18 7.93
N ILE A 27 26.49 -3.14 7.12
CA ILE A 27 26.95 -3.28 5.73
C ILE A 27 28.38 -2.78 5.52
N ASN A 28 29.06 -2.40 6.59
CA ASN A 28 30.47 -1.94 6.57
C ASN A 28 30.71 -0.73 5.65
N LEU A 29 29.84 0.26 5.77
CA LEU A 29 30.01 1.57 5.12
C LEU A 29 30.02 2.67 6.18
N SER A 30 30.49 3.84 5.78
CA SER A 30 30.39 5.02 6.65
C SER A 30 28.94 5.50 6.73
N ARG A 31 28.62 6.23 7.80
CA ARG A 31 27.28 6.83 7.95
C ARG A 31 26.97 7.79 6.80
N SER A 32 27.94 8.59 6.39
CA SER A 32 27.74 9.54 5.30
C SER A 32 27.47 8.81 3.96
N ALA A 33 28.14 7.68 3.72
CA ALA A 33 27.90 6.88 2.53
C ALA A 33 26.49 6.27 2.51
N VAL A 34 26.03 5.76 3.67
CA VAL A 34 24.67 5.21 3.79
C VAL A 34 23.64 6.32 3.60
N SER A 35 23.81 7.47 4.26
CA SER A 35 22.89 8.61 4.13
C SER A 35 22.77 9.07 2.69
N GLU A 36 23.88 9.16 1.96
CA GLU A 36 23.87 9.58 0.57
C GLU A 36 23.15 8.56 -0.33
N ARG A 37 23.35 7.27 -0.08
CA ARG A 37 22.66 6.22 -0.83
C ARG A 37 21.16 6.25 -0.59
N ILE A 38 20.72 6.43 0.67
CA ILE A 38 19.31 6.56 0.99
C ILE A 38 18.71 7.77 0.29
N ARG A 39 19.40 8.90 0.33
CA ARG A 39 18.95 10.12 -0.34
C ARG A 39 18.77 9.90 -1.84
N GLN A 40 19.70 9.19 -2.48
CA GLN A 40 19.60 8.86 -3.90
C GLN A 40 18.43 7.91 -4.19
N LEU A 41 18.20 6.92 -3.33
CA LEU A 41 17.10 5.99 -3.48
C LEU A 41 15.74 6.69 -3.32
N GLU A 42 15.65 7.65 -2.42
CA GLU A 42 14.46 8.47 -2.25
C GLU A 42 14.25 9.39 -3.45
N HIS A 43 15.29 10.09 -3.88
CA HIS A 43 15.20 11.03 -4.98
C HIS A 43 14.83 10.34 -6.31
N SER A 44 15.36 9.16 -6.55
CA SER A 44 15.07 8.39 -7.77
C SER A 44 13.70 7.70 -7.76
N GLY A 45 13.02 7.71 -6.62
CA GLY A 45 11.71 7.08 -6.48
C GLY A 45 11.76 5.58 -6.17
N VAL A 46 12.94 4.98 -6.03
CA VAL A 46 13.07 3.58 -5.61
C VAL A 46 12.46 3.41 -4.22
N ILE A 47 12.75 4.34 -3.31
CA ILE A 47 11.99 4.46 -2.07
C ILE A 47 10.91 5.50 -2.32
N SER A 48 9.66 5.08 -2.39
CA SER A 48 8.52 5.96 -2.63
C SER A 48 7.92 6.54 -1.34
N GLY A 49 8.25 5.98 -0.20
CA GLY A 49 7.75 6.45 1.08
C GLY A 49 8.00 5.47 2.20
N TYR A 50 7.62 5.88 3.40
CA TYR A 50 7.74 5.08 4.63
C TYR A 50 6.37 5.11 5.31
N HIS A 51 5.90 3.96 5.78
CA HIS A 51 4.57 3.84 6.36
C HIS A 51 4.61 3.13 7.70
N ALA A 52 3.78 3.59 8.62
CA ALA A 52 3.57 2.92 9.89
C ALA A 52 2.45 1.89 9.76
N GLN A 53 2.65 0.73 10.35
CA GLN A 53 1.56 -0.22 10.58
C GLN A 53 0.98 0.08 11.96
N VAL A 54 -0.29 0.43 12.01
CA VAL A 54 -0.95 0.83 13.25
C VAL A 54 -2.06 -0.15 13.55
N ALA A 55 -1.98 -0.79 14.72
CA ALA A 55 -3.10 -1.57 15.23
C ALA A 55 -4.15 -0.59 15.78
N ALA A 56 -5.41 -0.69 15.30
CA ALA A 56 -6.48 0.12 15.83
C ALA A 56 -6.78 -0.30 17.28
N PRO A 57 -6.51 0.57 18.27
CA PRO A 57 -6.68 0.17 19.68
C PRO A 57 -8.17 -0.04 19.99
N GLY A 58 -8.50 -1.24 20.46
CA GLY A 58 -9.77 -1.52 21.10
C GLY A 58 -11.00 -1.69 20.21
N GLN A 59 -10.86 -1.70 18.90
CA GLN A 59 -11.97 -1.96 17.98
C GLN A 59 -11.63 -3.07 17.02
N ALA A 60 -12.55 -4.04 16.91
CA ALA A 60 -12.48 -5.05 15.86
C ALA A 60 -12.79 -4.36 14.53
N ALA A 61 -11.77 -3.97 13.80
CA ALA A 61 -11.95 -3.44 12.46
C ALA A 61 -12.48 -4.53 11.54
N ILE A 62 -13.41 -4.17 10.67
CA ILE A 62 -13.86 -5.04 9.59
C ILE A 62 -12.77 -5.02 8.52
N LYS A 63 -12.19 -6.17 8.25
CA LYS A 63 -11.16 -6.35 7.23
C LYS A 63 -11.74 -7.17 6.09
N ALA A 64 -11.63 -6.65 4.88
CA ALA A 64 -12.20 -7.33 3.73
C ALA A 64 -11.40 -7.09 2.46
N TYR A 65 -11.45 -8.04 1.56
CA TYR A 65 -11.00 -7.87 0.19
C TYR A 65 -12.20 -7.78 -0.73
N LEU A 66 -12.15 -6.84 -1.67
CA LEU A 66 -13.13 -6.73 -2.74
C LEU A 66 -12.48 -7.09 -4.06
N GLU A 67 -13.14 -7.95 -4.83
CA GLU A 67 -12.78 -8.16 -6.23
C GLU A 67 -13.69 -7.27 -7.08
N LEU A 68 -13.09 -6.44 -7.91
CA LEU A 68 -13.82 -5.52 -8.78
C LEU A 68 -13.78 -5.99 -10.23
N PHE A 69 -14.94 -5.90 -10.90
CA PHE A 69 -15.13 -6.30 -12.30
C PHE A 69 -15.74 -5.12 -13.03
N TYR A 70 -15.01 -4.51 -13.98
CA TYR A 70 -15.47 -3.32 -14.67
C TYR A 70 -15.19 -3.30 -16.18
N GLN A 71 -14.71 -4.36 -16.74
CA GLN A 71 -14.43 -4.57 -18.16
C GLN A 71 -13.92 -3.35 -18.93
N GLY A 72 -12.64 -3.35 -19.29
CA GLY A 72 -12.05 -2.34 -20.16
C GLY A 72 -11.88 -0.96 -19.56
N GLY A 73 -12.17 -0.80 -18.27
CA GLY A 73 -11.91 0.44 -17.56
C GLY A 73 -10.43 0.61 -17.25
N ARG A 74 -10.02 1.85 -16.98
CA ARG A 74 -8.66 2.14 -16.53
C ARG A 74 -8.58 2.00 -15.03
N CYS A 75 -7.66 1.19 -14.55
CA CYS A 75 -7.45 1.00 -13.11
C CYS A 75 -7.20 2.34 -12.41
N GLU A 76 -6.43 3.25 -13.05
CA GLU A 76 -6.12 4.57 -12.50
C GLU A 76 -7.36 5.41 -12.21
N HIS A 77 -8.38 5.30 -13.06
CA HIS A 77 -9.64 6.01 -12.86
C HIS A 77 -10.33 5.57 -11.55
N TYR A 78 -10.39 4.26 -11.32
CA TYR A 78 -11.02 3.73 -10.11
C TYR A 78 -10.17 3.99 -8.86
N VAL A 79 -8.85 3.96 -8.97
CA VAL A 79 -7.96 4.34 -7.87
C VAL A 79 -8.24 5.77 -7.44
N GLU A 80 -8.41 6.70 -8.39
CA GLU A 80 -8.72 8.09 -8.06
C GLU A 80 -10.06 8.21 -7.35
N LEU A 81 -11.09 7.50 -7.81
CA LEU A 81 -12.41 7.51 -7.16
C LEU A 81 -12.35 6.98 -5.73
N MET A 82 -11.46 6.03 -5.46
CA MET A 82 -11.33 5.44 -4.13
C MET A 82 -10.49 6.26 -3.15
N ARG A 83 -9.75 7.28 -3.61
CA ARG A 83 -8.90 8.10 -2.75
C ARG A 83 -9.67 8.84 -1.65
N VAL A 84 -10.96 9.10 -1.85
CA VAL A 84 -11.79 9.78 -0.84
C VAL A 84 -12.11 8.88 0.36
N PHE A 85 -11.87 7.58 0.26
CA PHE A 85 -12.16 6.64 1.34
C PHE A 85 -10.86 6.23 2.04
N PRO A 86 -10.59 6.74 3.26
CA PRO A 86 -9.42 6.30 4.03
C PRO A 86 -9.48 4.83 4.42
N ASP A 87 -10.68 4.24 4.41
CA ASP A 87 -10.92 2.81 4.65
C ASP A 87 -10.25 1.92 3.59
N VAL A 88 -10.11 2.41 2.37
CA VAL A 88 -9.41 1.70 1.30
C VAL A 88 -7.91 1.81 1.55
N ARG A 89 -7.29 0.69 1.89
CA ARG A 89 -5.87 0.63 2.29
C ARG A 89 -4.95 0.27 1.14
N ARG A 90 -5.44 -0.50 0.17
CA ARG A 90 -4.63 -0.95 -0.94
C ARG A 90 -5.52 -1.27 -2.14
N CYS A 91 -5.05 -0.87 -3.31
CA CYS A 91 -5.65 -1.22 -4.59
C CYS A 91 -4.59 -1.88 -5.46
N SER A 92 -4.91 -3.03 -6.03
CA SER A 92 -4.00 -3.74 -6.92
C SER A 92 -4.74 -4.14 -8.18
N GLY A 93 -4.33 -3.58 -9.33
CA GLY A 93 -4.80 -4.05 -10.62
C GLY A 93 -4.21 -5.44 -10.88
N ILE A 94 -5.02 -6.37 -11.31
CA ILE A 94 -4.57 -7.74 -11.56
C ILE A 94 -5.01 -8.20 -12.95
N SER A 95 -4.33 -9.20 -13.49
CA SER A 95 -4.71 -9.80 -14.76
C SER A 95 -5.61 -11.01 -14.52
N GLY A 96 -6.50 -11.30 -15.47
CA GLY A 96 -7.45 -12.39 -15.39
C GLY A 96 -8.87 -11.89 -15.43
N GLU A 97 -9.80 -12.63 -14.84
CA GLU A 97 -11.22 -12.24 -14.82
C GLU A 97 -11.47 -11.05 -13.91
N THR A 98 -10.80 -11.00 -12.77
CA THR A 98 -10.90 -9.90 -11.83
C THR A 98 -10.02 -8.74 -12.29
N ASP A 99 -10.57 -7.55 -12.33
CA ASP A 99 -9.82 -6.37 -12.79
C ASP A 99 -8.99 -5.72 -11.70
N MET A 100 -9.50 -5.71 -10.47
CA MET A 100 -8.81 -5.08 -9.34
C MET A 100 -9.13 -5.81 -8.04
N LEU A 101 -8.12 -5.91 -7.17
CA LEU A 101 -8.29 -6.38 -5.81
C LEU A 101 -8.09 -5.19 -4.86
N VAL A 102 -9.06 -4.98 -3.99
CA VAL A 102 -9.05 -3.86 -3.03
C VAL A 102 -9.07 -4.40 -1.62
N TYR A 103 -8.18 -3.88 -0.77
CA TYR A 103 -8.19 -4.21 0.66
C TYR A 103 -8.76 -3.05 1.46
N ILE A 104 -9.75 -3.34 2.30
CA ILE A 104 -10.48 -2.35 3.10
C ILE A 104 -10.39 -2.71 4.58
N GLU A 105 -10.17 -1.69 5.41
CA GLU A 105 -10.35 -1.77 6.86
C GLU A 105 -11.35 -0.70 7.27
N ALA A 106 -12.52 -1.14 7.74
CA ALA A 106 -13.58 -0.25 8.18
C ALA A 106 -13.81 -0.40 9.68
N ALA A 107 -14.17 0.71 10.34
CA ALA A 107 -14.37 0.72 11.79
C ALA A 107 -15.61 -0.07 12.23
N SER A 108 -16.58 -0.26 11.33
CA SER A 108 -17.83 -0.96 11.62
C SER A 108 -18.38 -1.58 10.35
N MET A 109 -19.33 -2.50 10.52
CA MET A 109 -20.02 -3.12 9.38
C MET A 109 -20.85 -2.08 8.62
N GLN A 110 -21.44 -1.12 9.33
CA GLN A 110 -22.17 -0.04 8.69
C GLN A 110 -21.24 0.78 7.78
N ARG A 111 -20.07 1.16 8.28
CA ARG A 111 -19.09 1.91 7.48
C ARG A 111 -18.62 1.10 6.30
N PHE A 112 -18.35 -0.18 6.51
CA PHE A 112 -17.97 -1.08 5.41
C PHE A 112 -19.02 -1.10 4.30
N SER A 113 -20.29 -1.24 4.67
CA SER A 113 -21.40 -1.26 3.71
C SER A 113 -21.52 0.05 2.94
N GLU A 114 -21.28 1.18 3.58
CA GLU A 114 -21.28 2.50 2.93
C GLU A 114 -20.16 2.59 1.87
N VAL A 115 -18.95 2.20 2.22
CA VAL A 115 -17.82 2.23 1.30
C VAL A 115 -18.03 1.26 0.15
N ARG A 116 -18.43 0.03 0.45
CA ARG A 116 -18.71 -0.98 -0.55
C ARG A 116 -19.81 -0.53 -1.52
N GLY A 117 -20.88 0.03 -0.98
CA GLY A 117 -21.99 0.55 -1.79
C GLY A 117 -21.55 1.68 -2.71
N ALA A 118 -20.71 2.58 -2.23
CA ALA A 118 -20.15 3.65 -3.06
C ALA A 118 -19.31 3.09 -4.21
N ILE A 119 -18.46 2.10 -3.94
CA ILE A 119 -17.64 1.44 -4.96
C ILE A 119 -18.52 0.73 -5.99
N GLU A 120 -19.55 0.04 -5.53
CA GLU A 120 -20.50 -0.68 -6.39
C GLU A 120 -21.22 0.28 -7.35
N ASN A 121 -21.41 1.53 -6.96
CA ASN A 121 -22.06 2.55 -7.76
C ASN A 121 -21.11 3.38 -8.62
N PHE A 122 -19.81 3.07 -8.65
CA PHE A 122 -18.89 3.77 -9.54
C PHE A 122 -19.29 3.54 -11.01
N PRO A 123 -19.12 4.56 -11.88
CA PRO A 123 -19.43 4.41 -13.30
C PRO A 123 -18.68 3.25 -13.93
N GLY A 124 -19.40 2.38 -14.62
CA GLY A 124 -18.82 1.22 -15.31
C GLY A 124 -18.56 0.01 -14.42
N MET A 125 -18.81 0.10 -13.13
CA MET A 125 -18.65 -1.03 -12.22
C MET A 125 -19.74 -2.08 -12.51
N GLN A 126 -19.34 -3.30 -12.84
CA GLN A 126 -20.27 -4.37 -13.18
C GLN A 126 -20.56 -5.30 -12.02
N LYS A 127 -19.55 -5.61 -11.21
CA LYS A 127 -19.68 -6.57 -10.13
C LYS A 127 -18.63 -6.31 -9.05
N VAL A 128 -19.02 -6.51 -7.83
CA VAL A 128 -18.14 -6.44 -6.64
C VAL A 128 -18.35 -7.71 -5.84
N LYS A 129 -17.27 -8.47 -5.60
CA LYS A 129 -17.29 -9.64 -4.72
C LYS A 129 -16.57 -9.30 -3.42
N THR A 130 -17.15 -9.69 -2.31
CA THR A 130 -16.61 -9.44 -0.98
C THR A 130 -16.04 -10.72 -0.37
N HIS A 131 -14.85 -10.62 0.21
CA HIS A 131 -14.21 -11.67 0.99
C HIS A 131 -13.78 -11.07 2.33
N MET A 132 -14.33 -11.62 3.42
CA MET A 132 -14.00 -11.17 4.77
C MET A 132 -13.04 -12.13 5.47
#